data_7436686042040421e9428a1345d6e614
#
_entry.id   7436686042040421e9428a1345d6e614
#
_cell.length_a   1.000
_cell.length_b   1.000
_cell.length_c   1.000
_cell.angle_alpha   90.00
_cell.angle_beta   90.00
_cell.angle_gamma   90.00
#
_symmetry.space_group_name_H-M   'P 1'
#
loop_
_entity.id
_entity.type
_entity.pdbx_description
1 polymer ?
#
loop_
_entity_poly.entity_id
_entity_poly.type
_entity_poly.pdbx_seq_one_letter_code
_entity_poly.pdbx_strand_id
1 'polypeptide(L)'
;MIIGATILLNALGAEWLYKALEQYTYIIIPMQIIMPTLTLIGISNVTGIQMMVPLGREKQVLYSEIAGAIVDLVLNTIFIPIYGAAGAALGTLVAEAVVLGWQCVAIRDLKMGIFQKLPYGKILIAVGLGSAASFWVKLLGVGVFPTLVISAVCFFGVYGIVMTVLKDSLILELGRQLAGKLRRK
;
A
#
# COMPACT_ATOMS: atom_id res chain seq x y z
N MET A 1 1.24 -6.76 3.69
CA MET A 1 1.11 -5.64 4.64
C MET A 1 0.74 -4.31 3.97
N ILE A 2 1.47 -3.84 2.96
CA ILE A 2 1.22 -2.54 2.30
C ILE A 2 -0.19 -2.46 1.70
N ILE A 3 -0.63 -3.48 0.96
CA ILE A 3 -1.97 -3.52 0.35
C ILE A 3 -3.09 -3.42 1.41
N GLY A 4 -2.94 -4.15 2.52
CA GLY A 4 -3.91 -4.09 3.61
C GLY A 4 -3.95 -2.71 4.30
N ALA A 5 -2.77 -2.11 4.52
CA ALA A 5 -2.70 -0.76 5.06
C ALA A 5 -3.33 0.28 4.11
N THR A 6 -3.12 0.14 2.80
CA THR A 6 -3.74 1.01 1.80
C THR A 6 -5.27 0.90 1.81
N ILE A 7 -5.80 -0.32 1.87
CA ILE A 7 -7.26 -0.55 1.95
C ILE A 7 -7.82 0.02 3.26
N LEU A 8 -7.14 -0.21 4.38
CA LEU A 8 -7.55 0.32 5.68
C LEU A 8 -7.54 1.85 5.69
N LEU A 9 -6.45 2.46 5.22
CA LEU A 9 -6.33 3.92 5.13
C LEU A 9 -7.35 4.51 4.18
N ASN A 10 -7.64 3.85 3.05
CA ASN A 10 -8.66 4.31 2.12
C ASN A 10 -10.07 4.20 2.72
N ALA A 11 -10.38 3.12 3.43
CA ALA A 11 -11.68 2.92 4.05
C ALA A 11 -11.94 3.82 5.27
N LEU A 12 -10.89 4.09 6.07
CA LEU A 12 -10.99 4.82 7.34
C LEU A 12 -10.45 6.24 7.25
N GLY A 13 -9.38 6.45 6.48
CA GLY A 13 -8.64 7.70 6.45
C GLY A 13 -9.43 8.86 5.86
N ALA A 14 -10.19 8.62 4.80
CA ALA A 14 -10.98 9.68 4.17
C ALA A 14 -12.11 10.19 5.08
N GLU A 15 -12.82 9.30 5.74
CA GLU A 15 -13.89 9.69 6.66
C GLU A 15 -13.35 10.29 7.97
N TRP A 16 -12.23 9.76 8.47
CA TRP A 16 -11.61 10.32 9.67
C TRP A 16 -11.12 11.75 9.40
N LEU A 17 -10.45 11.96 8.27
CA LEU A 17 -9.98 13.29 7.90
C LEU A 17 -11.16 14.24 7.66
N TYR A 18 -12.24 13.76 7.04
CA TYR A 18 -13.47 14.54 6.87
C TYR A 18 -14.06 14.98 8.20
N LYS A 19 -14.21 14.04 9.18
CA LYS A 19 -14.74 14.36 10.52
C LYS A 19 -13.83 15.27 11.33
N ALA A 20 -12.51 15.15 11.14
CA ALA A 20 -11.54 16.02 11.81
C ALA A 20 -11.48 17.43 11.20
N LEU A 21 -11.79 17.54 9.91
CA LEU A 21 -11.67 18.74 9.11
C LEU A 21 -12.98 19.00 8.33
N GLU A 22 -14.11 19.05 9.01
CA GLU A 22 -15.45 19.17 8.40
C GLU A 22 -15.58 20.25 7.30
N GLN A 23 -14.76 21.30 7.40
CA GLN A 23 -14.71 22.38 6.41
C GLN A 23 -13.89 22.06 5.15
N TYR A 24 -13.25 20.86 5.06
CA TYR A 24 -12.33 20.50 3.98
C TYR A 24 -12.82 19.29 3.16
N THR A 25 -14.11 19.24 2.86
CA THR A 25 -14.73 18.18 2.04
C THR A 25 -14.04 17.96 0.69
N TYR A 26 -13.46 19.00 0.11
CA TYR A 26 -12.75 18.93 -1.17
C TYR A 26 -11.44 18.10 -1.11
N ILE A 27 -10.94 17.77 0.09
CA ILE A 27 -9.73 16.96 0.27
C ILE A 27 -10.03 15.45 0.16
N ILE A 28 -11.26 15.02 0.39
CA ILE A 28 -11.63 13.60 0.42
C ILE A 28 -11.35 12.93 -0.93
N ILE A 29 -11.80 13.53 -2.02
CA ILE A 29 -11.63 12.97 -3.37
C ILE A 29 -10.15 12.82 -3.74
N PRO A 30 -9.29 13.85 -3.61
CA PRO A 30 -7.85 13.70 -3.84
C PRO A 30 -7.21 12.61 -2.98
N MET A 31 -7.58 12.51 -1.70
CA MET A 31 -7.05 11.47 -0.81
C MET A 31 -7.44 10.07 -1.24
N GLN A 32 -8.68 9.85 -1.66
CA GLN A 32 -9.13 8.55 -2.17
C GLN A 32 -8.39 8.16 -3.45
N ILE A 33 -8.11 9.11 -4.32
CA ILE A 33 -7.38 8.89 -5.57
C ILE A 33 -5.90 8.55 -5.30
N ILE A 34 -5.26 9.25 -4.35
CA ILE A 34 -3.83 9.06 -4.09
C ILE A 34 -3.53 7.82 -3.24
N MET A 35 -4.50 7.29 -2.48
CA MET A 35 -4.27 6.12 -1.61
C MET A 35 -3.77 4.87 -2.36
N PRO A 36 -4.31 4.47 -3.53
CA PRO A 36 -3.77 3.35 -4.31
C PRO A 36 -2.31 3.54 -4.72
N THR A 37 -1.82 4.79 -4.84
CA THR A 37 -0.42 5.11 -5.16
C THR A 37 0.55 4.51 -4.14
N LEU A 38 0.17 4.46 -2.86
CA LEU A 38 0.97 3.81 -1.81
C LEU A 38 1.24 2.33 -2.11
N THR A 39 0.27 1.64 -2.71
CA THR A 39 0.45 0.24 -3.13
C THR A 39 1.40 0.14 -4.32
N LEU A 40 1.24 1.02 -5.31
CA LEU A 40 2.11 1.07 -6.49
C LEU A 40 3.56 1.35 -6.08
N ILE A 41 3.78 2.39 -5.25
CA ILE A 41 5.09 2.74 -4.69
C ILE A 41 5.68 1.57 -3.90
N GLY A 42 4.87 0.89 -3.08
CA GLY A 42 5.32 -0.27 -2.32
C GLY A 42 5.82 -1.40 -3.21
N ILE A 43 5.11 -1.68 -4.30
CA ILE A 43 5.51 -2.72 -5.26
C ILE A 43 6.73 -2.26 -6.07
N SER A 44 6.77 -1.01 -6.54
CA SER A 44 7.90 -0.48 -7.31
C SER A 44 9.18 -0.41 -6.47
N ASN A 45 9.11 -0.13 -5.17
CA ASN A 45 10.25 -0.23 -4.26
C ASN A 45 10.80 -1.66 -4.18
N VAL A 46 9.93 -2.67 -4.10
CA VAL A 46 10.37 -4.07 -4.08
C VAL A 46 10.99 -4.46 -5.43
N THR A 47 10.34 -4.16 -6.53
CA THR A 47 10.83 -4.50 -7.88
C THR A 47 12.07 -3.71 -8.26
N GLY A 48 12.08 -2.41 -8.03
CA GLY A 48 13.18 -1.51 -8.37
C GLY A 48 14.36 -1.67 -7.42
N ILE A 49 14.20 -1.26 -6.17
CA ILE A 49 15.34 -1.14 -5.23
C ILE A 49 15.78 -2.52 -4.73
N GLN A 50 14.86 -3.40 -4.34
CA GLN A 50 15.23 -4.67 -3.71
C GLN A 50 15.58 -5.77 -4.71
N MET A 51 15.07 -5.71 -5.95
CA MET A 51 15.34 -6.71 -6.97
C MET A 51 16.29 -6.21 -8.07
N MET A 52 15.96 -5.09 -8.72
CA MET A 52 16.71 -4.65 -9.90
C MET A 52 18.08 -4.07 -9.57
N VAL A 53 18.21 -3.30 -8.48
CA VAL A 53 19.50 -2.69 -8.07
C VAL A 53 20.54 -3.78 -7.74
N PRO A 54 20.28 -4.80 -6.89
CA PRO A 54 21.24 -5.87 -6.63
C PRO A 54 21.60 -6.71 -7.86
N LEU A 55 20.76 -6.69 -8.89
CA LEU A 55 20.99 -7.38 -10.17
C LEU A 55 21.78 -6.52 -11.19
N GLY A 56 22.27 -5.35 -10.80
CA GLY A 56 23.01 -4.44 -11.68
C GLY A 56 22.13 -3.75 -12.75
N ARG A 57 20.80 -3.69 -12.51
CA ARG A 57 19.84 -3.05 -13.44
C ARG A 57 19.41 -1.67 -12.96
N GLU A 58 20.24 -0.95 -12.20
CA GLU A 58 19.94 0.38 -11.66
C GLU A 58 19.58 1.40 -12.75
N LYS A 59 20.15 1.27 -13.96
CA LYS A 59 19.80 2.13 -15.09
C LYS A 59 18.32 2.00 -15.51
N GLN A 60 17.77 0.79 -15.44
CA GLN A 60 16.34 0.58 -15.75
C GLN A 60 15.44 1.19 -14.69
N VAL A 61 15.84 1.14 -13.42
CA VAL A 61 15.14 1.85 -12.34
C VAL A 61 15.15 3.34 -12.61
N LEU A 62 16.33 3.91 -12.88
CA LEU A 62 16.46 5.34 -13.20
C LEU A 62 15.59 5.75 -14.39
N TYR A 63 15.57 4.97 -15.47
CA TYR A 63 14.73 5.28 -16.65
C TYR A 63 13.24 5.20 -16.32
N SER A 64 12.81 4.25 -15.49
CA SER A 64 11.42 4.17 -15.04
C SER A 64 11.01 5.40 -14.24
N GLU A 65 11.86 5.86 -13.32
CA GLU A 65 11.61 7.06 -12.50
C GLU A 65 11.57 8.34 -13.37
N ILE A 66 12.50 8.47 -14.33
CA ILE A 66 12.48 9.61 -15.27
C ILE A 66 11.19 9.58 -16.11
N ALA A 67 10.79 8.43 -16.62
CA ALA A 67 9.54 8.29 -17.38
C ALA A 67 8.32 8.66 -16.53
N GLY A 68 8.26 8.18 -15.28
CA GLY A 68 7.22 8.55 -14.34
C GLY A 68 7.18 10.06 -14.07
N ALA A 69 8.33 10.68 -13.81
CA ALA A 69 8.43 12.12 -13.57
C ALA A 69 7.95 12.96 -14.77
N ILE A 70 8.29 12.55 -16.00
CA ILE A 70 7.81 13.23 -17.22
C ILE A 70 6.29 13.11 -17.33
N VAL A 71 5.74 11.91 -17.12
CA VAL A 71 4.30 11.67 -17.16
C VAL A 71 3.58 12.48 -16.07
N ASP A 72 4.11 12.49 -14.84
CA ASP A 72 3.54 13.27 -13.75
C ASP A 72 3.50 14.76 -14.08
N LEU A 73 4.62 15.33 -14.57
CA LEU A 73 4.70 16.72 -14.96
C LEU A 73 3.68 17.08 -16.05
N VAL A 74 3.58 16.26 -17.10
CA VAL A 74 2.64 16.49 -18.21
C VAL A 74 1.19 16.42 -17.73
N LEU A 75 0.84 15.38 -16.97
CA LEU A 75 -0.52 15.19 -16.47
C LEU A 75 -0.90 16.27 -15.46
N ASN A 76 0.00 16.65 -14.56
CA ASN A 76 -0.24 17.72 -13.61
C ASN A 76 -0.47 19.07 -14.29
N THR A 77 0.30 19.37 -15.35
CA THR A 77 0.10 20.59 -16.14
C THR A 77 -1.30 20.66 -16.78
N ILE A 78 -1.85 19.50 -17.17
CA ILE A 78 -3.18 19.41 -17.81
C ILE A 78 -4.29 19.33 -16.75
N PHE A 79 -4.12 18.49 -15.72
CA PHE A 79 -5.21 18.15 -14.80
C PHE A 79 -5.36 19.11 -13.62
N ILE A 80 -4.28 19.73 -13.14
CA ILE A 80 -4.37 20.67 -12.02
C ILE A 80 -5.25 21.89 -12.38
N PRO A 81 -5.14 22.52 -13.55
CA PRO A 81 -6.02 23.64 -13.89
C PRO A 81 -7.50 23.27 -13.97
N ILE A 82 -7.82 21.98 -14.25
CA ILE A 82 -9.21 21.51 -14.44
C ILE A 82 -9.80 20.97 -13.14
N TYR A 83 -9.03 20.16 -12.41
CA TYR A 83 -9.50 19.39 -11.27
C TYR A 83 -8.81 19.76 -9.94
N GLY A 84 -7.91 20.74 -9.93
CA GLY A 84 -7.18 21.14 -8.73
C GLY A 84 -6.41 19.99 -8.09
N ALA A 85 -6.56 19.81 -6.79
CA ALA A 85 -5.87 18.76 -6.03
C ALA A 85 -6.21 17.33 -6.48
N ALA A 86 -7.44 17.09 -6.97
CA ALA A 86 -7.81 15.80 -7.52
C ALA A 86 -7.06 15.50 -8.83
N GLY A 87 -6.80 16.53 -9.64
CA GLY A 87 -6.00 16.43 -10.84
C GLY A 87 -4.55 16.03 -10.54
N ALA A 88 -3.93 16.65 -9.52
CA ALA A 88 -2.60 16.29 -9.06
C ALA A 88 -2.55 14.82 -8.57
N ALA A 89 -3.54 14.39 -7.78
CA ALA A 89 -3.62 13.01 -7.30
C ALA A 89 -3.74 12.00 -8.44
N LEU A 90 -4.51 12.32 -9.49
CA LEU A 90 -4.63 11.48 -10.70
C LEU A 90 -3.32 11.43 -11.48
N GLY A 91 -2.64 12.57 -11.66
CA GLY A 91 -1.34 12.64 -12.33
C GLY A 91 -0.32 11.71 -11.66
N THR A 92 -0.18 11.85 -10.34
CA THR A 92 0.73 11.02 -9.54
C THR A 92 0.36 9.53 -9.60
N LEU A 93 -0.93 9.18 -9.51
CA LEU A 93 -1.37 7.79 -9.61
C LEU A 93 -0.97 7.15 -10.95
N VAL A 94 -1.18 7.87 -12.05
CA VAL A 94 -0.82 7.38 -13.39
C VAL A 94 0.69 7.30 -13.56
N ALA A 95 1.44 8.28 -13.06
CA ALA A 95 2.91 8.27 -13.10
C ALA A 95 3.49 7.05 -12.39
N GLU A 96 3.03 6.73 -11.18
CA GLU A 96 3.45 5.55 -10.42
C GLU A 96 3.06 4.25 -11.13
N ALA A 97 1.90 4.21 -11.78
CA ALA A 97 1.52 3.07 -12.60
C ALA A 97 2.46 2.87 -13.81
N VAL A 98 2.95 3.95 -14.41
CA VAL A 98 3.95 3.89 -15.50
C VAL A 98 5.30 3.40 -14.98
N VAL A 99 5.77 3.91 -13.83
CA VAL A 99 7.01 3.44 -13.18
C VAL A 99 6.93 1.93 -12.93
N LEU A 100 5.88 1.49 -12.26
CA LEU A 100 5.70 0.08 -11.95
C LEU A 100 5.56 -0.77 -13.23
N GLY A 101 4.81 -0.31 -14.21
CA GLY A 101 4.65 -0.99 -15.51
C GLY A 101 6.00 -1.18 -16.21
N TRP A 102 6.83 -0.13 -16.26
CA TRP A 102 8.20 -0.22 -16.80
C TRP A 102 9.05 -1.25 -16.06
N GLN A 103 9.06 -1.18 -14.74
CA GLN A 103 9.83 -2.11 -13.92
C GLN A 103 9.35 -3.55 -14.10
N CYS A 104 8.04 -3.80 -14.15
CA CYS A 104 7.49 -5.13 -14.44
C CYS A 104 7.94 -5.68 -15.79
N VAL A 105 7.99 -4.85 -16.82
CA VAL A 105 8.52 -5.25 -18.15
C VAL A 105 10.02 -5.54 -18.07
N ALA A 106 10.77 -4.69 -17.36
CA ALA A 106 12.22 -4.83 -17.22
C ALA A 106 12.66 -6.09 -16.44
N ILE A 107 11.81 -6.60 -15.53
CA ILE A 107 12.10 -7.84 -14.78
C ILE A 107 11.49 -9.09 -15.40
N ARG A 108 10.79 -8.97 -16.54
CA ARG A 108 10.10 -10.10 -17.20
C ARG A 108 11.02 -11.27 -17.49
N ASP A 109 12.29 -11.01 -17.79
CA ASP A 109 13.33 -12.02 -18.09
C ASP A 109 13.72 -12.84 -16.86
N LEU A 110 13.52 -12.31 -15.67
CA LEU A 110 13.87 -12.96 -14.40
C LEU A 110 12.90 -14.08 -14.02
N LYS A 111 12.22 -14.66 -15.01
CA LYS A 111 11.25 -15.74 -14.86
C LYS A 111 10.50 -15.62 -13.53
N MET A 112 9.31 -15.17 -13.55
CA MET A 112 8.36 -14.88 -12.47
C MET A 112 8.26 -15.91 -11.32
N GLY A 113 9.25 -16.75 -11.10
CA GLY A 113 9.29 -17.75 -10.04
C GLY A 113 9.17 -17.18 -8.63
N ILE A 114 9.57 -15.92 -8.43
CA ILE A 114 9.44 -15.26 -7.12
C ILE A 114 7.99 -14.85 -6.88
N PHE A 115 7.33 -14.26 -7.87
CA PHE A 115 5.92 -13.87 -7.77
C PHE A 115 4.99 -15.08 -7.73
N GLN A 116 5.30 -16.17 -8.43
CA GLN A 116 4.50 -17.41 -8.39
C GLN A 116 4.57 -18.12 -7.03
N LYS A 117 5.62 -17.92 -6.24
CA LYS A 117 5.75 -18.53 -4.90
C LYS A 117 5.04 -17.74 -3.80
N LEU A 118 4.56 -16.53 -4.08
CA LEU A 118 3.83 -15.75 -3.09
C LEU A 118 2.43 -16.35 -2.87
N PRO A 119 2.04 -16.57 -1.62
CA PRO A 119 0.73 -17.15 -1.29
C PRO A 119 -0.38 -16.08 -1.40
N TYR A 120 -0.62 -15.58 -2.61
CA TYR A 120 -1.61 -14.52 -2.87
C TYR A 120 -2.98 -14.81 -2.25
N GLY A 121 -3.44 -16.07 -2.33
CA GLY A 121 -4.72 -16.47 -1.74
C GLY A 121 -4.75 -16.26 -0.23
N LYS A 122 -3.68 -16.61 0.48
CA LYS A 122 -3.58 -16.41 1.94
C LYS A 122 -3.57 -14.90 2.29
N ILE A 123 -2.83 -14.11 1.51
CA ILE A 123 -2.75 -12.66 1.70
C ILE A 123 -4.12 -12.01 1.48
N LEU A 124 -4.83 -12.38 0.41
CA LEU A 124 -6.16 -11.85 0.11
C LEU A 124 -7.18 -12.21 1.19
N ILE A 125 -7.17 -13.45 1.69
CA ILE A 125 -8.03 -13.88 2.79
C ILE A 125 -7.72 -13.08 4.07
N ALA A 126 -6.44 -12.95 4.43
CA ALA A 126 -6.03 -12.23 5.63
C ALA A 126 -6.39 -10.73 5.55
N VAL A 127 -6.21 -10.10 4.39
CA VAL A 127 -6.61 -8.70 4.14
C VAL A 127 -8.13 -8.57 4.19
N GLY A 128 -8.87 -9.46 3.56
CA GLY A 128 -10.34 -9.44 3.56
C GLY A 128 -10.93 -9.55 4.97
N LEU A 129 -10.45 -10.52 5.75
CA LEU A 129 -10.90 -10.70 7.14
C LEU A 129 -10.48 -9.56 8.05
N GLY A 130 -9.26 -9.05 7.89
CA GLY A 130 -8.78 -7.88 8.63
C GLY A 130 -9.60 -6.62 8.32
N SER A 131 -9.93 -6.40 7.04
CA SER A 131 -10.78 -5.27 6.61
C SER A 131 -12.21 -5.40 7.16
N ALA A 132 -12.80 -6.59 7.12
CA ALA A 132 -14.12 -6.84 7.69
C ALA A 132 -14.15 -6.59 9.20
N ALA A 133 -13.15 -7.08 9.95
CA ALA A 133 -13.03 -6.84 11.39
C ALA A 133 -12.89 -5.34 11.70
N SER A 134 -12.11 -4.61 10.91
CA SER A 134 -11.94 -3.15 11.08
C SER A 134 -13.21 -2.37 10.77
N PHE A 135 -14.01 -2.84 9.80
CA PHE A 135 -15.28 -2.21 9.48
C PHE A 135 -16.28 -2.26 10.65
N TRP A 136 -16.30 -3.36 11.42
CA TRP A 136 -17.15 -3.51 12.61
C TRP A 136 -16.83 -2.48 13.69
N VAL A 137 -15.56 -2.09 13.84
CA VAL A 137 -15.16 -1.07 14.83
C VAL A 137 -15.83 0.28 14.55
N LYS A 138 -16.11 0.60 13.29
CA LYS A 138 -16.80 1.81 12.88
C LYS A 138 -18.22 1.92 13.48
N LEU A 139 -18.89 0.79 13.69
CA LEU A 139 -20.26 0.72 14.22
C LEU A 139 -20.32 0.98 15.73
N LEU A 140 -19.18 0.95 16.43
CA LEU A 140 -19.12 1.16 17.89
C LEU A 140 -19.32 2.63 18.32
N GLY A 141 -19.25 3.59 17.41
CA GLY A 141 -19.53 5.01 17.71
C GLY A 141 -18.58 5.69 18.69
N VAL A 142 -17.45 5.07 19.00
CA VAL A 142 -16.43 5.61 19.90
C VAL A 142 -15.60 6.65 19.15
N GLY A 143 -15.72 7.88 19.41
CA GLY A 143 -14.93 9.02 18.86
C GLY A 143 -13.92 8.70 17.73
N VAL A 144 -13.53 9.68 16.95
CA VAL A 144 -12.76 9.50 15.70
C VAL A 144 -11.39 8.87 15.94
N PHE A 145 -10.63 9.41 16.90
CA PHE A 145 -9.27 8.95 17.19
C PHE A 145 -9.22 7.52 17.78
N PRO A 146 -10.04 7.17 18.80
CA PRO A 146 -10.11 5.79 19.28
C PRO A 146 -10.52 4.81 18.18
N THR A 147 -11.48 5.16 17.32
CA THR A 147 -11.90 4.30 16.21
C THR A 147 -10.73 3.98 15.29
N LEU A 148 -9.89 4.96 14.94
CA LEU A 148 -8.71 4.75 14.12
C LEU A 148 -7.73 3.76 14.75
N VAL A 149 -7.38 3.98 16.03
CA VAL A 149 -6.43 3.13 16.75
C VAL A 149 -6.96 1.71 16.89
N ILE A 150 -8.20 1.55 17.33
CA ILE A 150 -8.82 0.23 17.51
C ILE A 150 -8.93 -0.49 16.17
N SER A 151 -9.34 0.19 15.11
CA SER A 151 -9.43 -0.40 13.76
C SER A 151 -8.07 -0.87 13.25
N ALA A 152 -7.01 -0.09 13.48
CA ALA A 152 -5.66 -0.50 13.12
C ALA A 152 -5.21 -1.75 13.89
N VAL A 153 -5.42 -1.75 15.21
CA VAL A 153 -5.09 -2.91 16.07
C VAL A 153 -5.89 -4.14 15.65
N CYS A 154 -7.19 -4.01 15.40
CA CYS A 154 -8.03 -5.10 14.93
C CYS A 154 -7.57 -5.63 13.56
N PHE A 155 -7.28 -4.74 12.61
CA PHE A 155 -6.81 -5.13 11.29
C PHE A 155 -5.50 -5.92 11.35
N PHE A 156 -4.47 -5.36 11.98
CA PHE A 156 -3.17 -6.02 12.07
C PHE A 156 -3.19 -7.25 12.97
N GLY A 157 -4.02 -7.24 14.02
CA GLY A 157 -4.23 -8.40 14.90
C GLY A 157 -4.85 -9.57 14.13
N VAL A 158 -5.98 -9.35 13.46
CA VAL A 158 -6.66 -10.37 12.66
C VAL A 158 -5.77 -10.84 11.51
N TYR A 159 -5.12 -9.91 10.79
CA TYR A 159 -4.17 -10.24 9.74
C TYR A 159 -3.05 -11.16 10.25
N GLY A 160 -2.43 -10.83 11.38
CA GLY A 160 -1.37 -11.62 12.00
C GLY A 160 -1.84 -13.01 12.44
N ILE A 161 -3.03 -13.11 13.06
CA ILE A 161 -3.63 -14.38 13.47
C ILE A 161 -3.92 -15.26 12.24
N VAL A 162 -4.55 -14.72 11.21
CA VAL A 162 -4.88 -15.47 9.98
C VAL A 162 -3.63 -15.99 9.31
N MET A 163 -2.59 -15.17 9.18
CA MET A 163 -1.32 -15.58 8.57
C MET A 163 -0.57 -16.63 9.39
N THR A 164 -0.65 -16.58 10.73
CA THR A 164 -0.10 -17.63 11.60
C THR A 164 -0.89 -18.94 11.48
N VAL A 165 -2.21 -18.89 11.44
CA VAL A 165 -3.08 -20.06 11.26
C VAL A 165 -2.84 -20.72 9.89
N LEU A 166 -2.65 -19.92 8.84
CA LEU A 166 -2.34 -20.39 7.49
C LEU A 166 -0.87 -20.87 7.35
N LYS A 167 -0.12 -20.91 8.47
CA LYS A 167 1.29 -21.35 8.53
C LYS A 167 2.16 -20.71 7.47
N ASP A 168 2.09 -19.38 7.37
CA ASP A 168 2.97 -18.64 6.47
C ASP A 168 4.40 -18.66 7.03
N SER A 169 5.37 -19.04 6.18
CA SER A 169 6.77 -19.20 6.58
C SER A 169 7.39 -17.92 7.12
N LEU A 170 7.04 -16.77 6.58
CA LEU A 170 7.59 -15.47 6.98
C LEU A 170 7.13 -15.07 8.39
N ILE A 171 5.85 -15.26 8.71
CA ILE A 171 5.30 -14.91 10.04
C ILE A 171 5.85 -15.85 11.11
N LEU A 172 5.98 -17.15 10.80
CA LEU A 172 6.56 -18.12 11.72
C LEU A 172 8.04 -17.83 12.01
N GLU A 173 8.79 -17.39 11.00
CA GLU A 173 10.20 -17.02 11.16
C GLU A 173 10.38 -15.74 11.97
N LEU A 174 9.57 -14.69 11.70
CA LEU A 174 9.51 -13.48 12.50
C LEU A 174 9.13 -13.76 13.96
N GLY A 175 8.15 -14.62 14.20
CA GLY A 175 7.75 -15.05 15.54
C GLY A 175 8.90 -15.75 16.29
N ARG A 176 9.64 -16.64 15.62
CA ARG A 176 10.83 -17.29 16.19
C ARG A 176 11.96 -16.30 16.50
N GLN A 177 12.21 -15.33 15.62
CA GLN A 177 13.22 -14.29 15.84
C GLN A 177 12.88 -13.39 17.02
N LEU A 178 11.62 -12.98 17.15
CA LEU A 178 11.13 -12.16 18.27
C LEU A 178 11.19 -12.94 19.61
N ALA A 179 10.75 -14.19 19.63
CA ALA A 179 10.83 -15.05 20.79
C ALA A 179 12.30 -15.32 21.21
N GLY A 180 13.19 -15.47 20.23
CA GLY A 180 14.63 -15.63 20.48
C GLY A 180 15.29 -14.37 21.07
N LYS A 181 14.86 -13.18 20.67
CA LYS A 181 15.33 -11.91 21.25
C LYS A 181 14.82 -11.66 22.68
N LEU A 182 13.58 -12.03 22.96
CA LEU A 182 13.00 -11.91 24.31
C LEU A 182 13.64 -12.90 25.30
N ARG A 183 14.14 -14.05 24.83
CA ARG A 183 14.79 -15.06 25.67
C ARG A 183 16.27 -14.76 25.97
N ARG A 184 16.86 -13.75 25.29
CA ARG A 184 18.24 -13.32 25.49
C ARG A 184 18.39 -12.07 26.35
N LYS A 185 17.29 -11.50 26.85
CA LYS A 185 17.23 -10.50 27.91
C LYS A 185 16.85 -11.16 29.23
#